data_e0ab6b543e6416a4e084a5c48402f04e
#
_entry.id   e0ab6b543e6416a4e084a5c48402f04e
#
_cell.length_a   1.000
_cell.length_b   1.000
_cell.length_c   1.000
_cell.angle_alpha   90.00
_cell.angle_beta   90.00
_cell.angle_gamma   90.00
#
_symmetry.space_group_name_H-M   'P 1'
#
loop_
_entity.id
_entity.type
_entity.pdbx_description
1 polymer ?
#
loop_
_entity_poly.entity_id
_entity_poly.type
_entity_poly.pdbx_seq_one_letter_code
_entity_poly.pdbx_strand_id
1 'polypeptide(L)'
;RCLILENHPVFGGEAKQNEFEVDGYRIFGPQGSNDFGVPDKNSDSLIADIYRDTGIPFEFDFVHQDPTKTEVVSPVENYYGMFWEEEIYDTGYYLGEDAKTPWVVNPRSDNLARLPWDEAFKEELNRAFADNEIYYEGDDLDRWLDSMTYKELLEDVMGFSPKVTEYFDPIIANSMGGVGADVYSAFSAKELEMPGTQARYDASPDGTPGALSFPGGNTAIYRHIVKYLMPDSIKGGNSFEEILYNPIDFESLDRSDNPLSIRQNATVVDVRHDGAAENADRVNVAYYQDGKIKKVRAKTVVVSVGGWVARKIVSDL
;
A
#
# COMPACT_ATOMS: atom_id res chain seq x y z
N ARG A 1 -24.03 8.99 16.11
CA ARG A 1 -22.80 9.79 16.07
C ARG A 1 -21.59 8.88 15.94
N CYS A 2 -20.65 9.21 15.07
CA CYS A 2 -19.36 8.55 14.92
C CYS A 2 -18.26 9.43 15.54
N LEU A 3 -17.30 8.83 16.24
CA LEU A 3 -16.11 9.49 16.78
C LEU A 3 -14.87 8.73 16.33
N ILE A 4 -13.98 9.40 15.62
CA ILE A 4 -12.65 8.92 15.29
C ILE A 4 -11.68 9.49 16.32
N LEU A 5 -10.89 8.60 16.96
CA LEU A 5 -9.82 8.99 17.87
C LEU A 5 -8.50 8.85 17.12
N GLU A 6 -7.85 9.96 16.86
CA GLU A 6 -6.58 10.06 16.14
C GLU A 6 -5.45 10.40 17.10
N ASN A 7 -4.43 9.57 17.10
CA ASN A 7 -3.27 9.74 17.99
C ASN A 7 -2.42 10.97 17.65
N HIS A 8 -2.38 11.36 16.39
CA HIS A 8 -1.54 12.47 15.91
C HIS A 8 -2.31 13.80 15.85
N PRO A 9 -1.58 14.92 15.69
CA PRO A 9 -2.20 16.23 15.49
C PRO A 9 -2.83 16.43 14.10
N VAL A 10 -2.58 15.51 13.17
CA VAL A 10 -3.12 15.52 11.80
C VAL A 10 -3.64 14.13 11.46
N PHE A 11 -4.81 14.05 10.85
CA PHE A 11 -5.36 12.77 10.37
C PHE A 11 -4.65 12.29 9.09
N GLY A 12 -4.81 11.01 8.76
CA GLY A 12 -4.30 10.42 7.52
C GLY A 12 -3.38 9.20 7.73
N GLY A 13 -2.96 8.92 8.97
CA GLY A 13 -2.12 7.74 9.27
C GLY A 13 -0.85 7.73 8.42
N GLU A 14 -0.59 6.61 7.76
CA GLU A 14 0.55 6.45 6.84
C GLU A 14 0.43 7.27 5.54
N ALA A 15 -0.79 7.72 5.21
CA ALA A 15 -1.03 8.55 4.04
C ALA A 15 -0.79 10.06 4.27
N LYS A 16 -0.29 10.46 5.45
CA LYS A 16 0.13 11.84 5.68
C LYS A 16 1.16 12.27 4.65
N GLN A 17 1.13 13.54 4.30
CA GLN A 17 2.11 14.15 3.40
C GLN A 17 3.13 14.97 4.20
N ASN A 18 4.32 15.07 3.66
CA ASN A 18 5.31 16.06 4.07
C ASN A 18 5.17 17.30 3.22
N GLU A 19 5.23 18.46 3.84
CA GLU A 19 5.19 19.75 3.16
C GLU A 19 6.54 20.44 3.28
N PHE A 20 7.03 20.94 2.15
CA PHE A 20 8.28 21.68 2.06
C PHE A 20 8.02 23.02 1.39
N GLU A 21 8.75 24.04 1.78
CA GLU A 21 8.77 25.33 1.10
C GLU A 21 10.19 25.64 0.65
N VAL A 22 10.37 25.79 -0.66
CA VAL A 22 11.66 26.10 -1.28
C VAL A 22 11.46 27.24 -2.26
N ASP A 23 12.17 28.35 -2.06
CA ASP A 23 12.11 29.54 -2.91
C ASP A 23 10.68 30.07 -3.17
N GLY A 24 9.81 29.96 -2.15
CA GLY A 24 8.41 30.37 -2.23
C GLY A 24 7.47 29.36 -2.92
N TYR A 25 7.99 28.21 -3.34
CA TYR A 25 7.19 27.11 -3.85
C TYR A 25 6.89 26.11 -2.75
N ARG A 26 5.62 25.73 -2.63
CA ARG A 26 5.20 24.64 -1.75
C ARG A 26 5.29 23.32 -2.49
N ILE A 27 6.01 22.38 -1.94
CA ILE A 27 6.23 21.04 -2.49
C ILE A 27 5.67 20.03 -1.49
N PHE A 28 4.96 19.03 -2.01
CA PHE A 28 4.38 17.96 -1.24
C PHE A 28 5.09 16.65 -1.59
N GLY A 29 5.33 15.81 -0.59
CA GLY A 29 5.86 14.47 -0.76
C GLY A 29 5.09 13.46 0.09
N PRO A 30 4.88 12.24 -0.39
CA PRO A 30 4.26 11.18 0.40
C PRO A 30 5.11 10.86 1.63
N GLN A 31 4.48 10.37 2.68
CA GLN A 31 5.17 9.89 3.88
C GLN A 31 5.34 8.37 3.84
N GLY A 32 4.29 7.60 4.03
CA GLY A 32 4.34 6.14 4.02
C GLY A 32 3.54 5.54 2.87
N SER A 33 2.36 6.08 2.60
CA SER A 33 1.49 5.64 1.52
C SER A 33 1.75 6.45 0.26
N ASN A 34 2.23 5.80 -0.79
CA ASN A 34 2.65 6.44 -2.03
C ASN A 34 1.73 6.11 -3.20
N ASP A 35 1.38 4.85 -3.33
CA ASP A 35 0.65 4.35 -4.49
C ASP A 35 -0.85 4.42 -4.31
N PHE A 36 -1.58 4.65 -5.39
CA PHE A 36 -3.02 4.51 -5.43
C PHE A 36 -3.46 3.97 -6.79
N GLY A 37 -4.61 3.29 -6.80
CA GLY A 37 -5.28 2.87 -8.03
C GLY A 37 -6.53 3.72 -8.27
N VAL A 38 -6.81 4.04 -9.53
CA VAL A 38 -8.06 4.66 -9.94
C VAL A 38 -9.07 3.54 -10.20
N PRO A 39 -10.21 3.47 -9.50
CA PRO A 39 -11.22 2.45 -9.78
C PRO A 39 -11.87 2.71 -11.14
N ASP A 40 -12.39 1.64 -11.78
CA ASP A 40 -13.24 1.81 -12.96
C ASP A 40 -14.47 2.64 -12.59
N LYS A 41 -14.66 3.75 -13.29
CA LYS A 41 -15.77 4.70 -13.04
C LYS A 41 -17.16 4.09 -13.23
N ASN A 42 -17.26 2.99 -13.96
CA ASN A 42 -18.51 2.27 -14.22
C ASN A 42 -18.70 1.08 -13.28
N SER A 43 -17.74 0.83 -12.40
CA SER A 43 -17.81 -0.27 -11.44
C SER A 43 -18.81 0.01 -10.32
N ASP A 44 -19.47 -1.05 -9.82
CA ASP A 44 -20.32 -1.04 -8.64
C ASP A 44 -19.49 -1.23 -7.34
N SER A 45 -18.18 -1.00 -7.40
CA SER A 45 -17.32 -1.14 -6.23
C SER A 45 -17.51 0.00 -5.25
N LEU A 46 -17.35 -0.30 -3.95
CA LEU A 46 -17.42 0.71 -2.88
C LEU A 46 -16.40 1.85 -3.08
N ILE A 47 -15.24 1.54 -3.64
CA ILE A 47 -14.20 2.55 -3.91
C ILE A 47 -14.68 3.52 -4.99
N ALA A 48 -15.30 3.03 -6.06
CA ALA A 48 -15.86 3.89 -7.10
C ALA A 48 -17.03 4.76 -6.56
N ASP A 49 -17.85 4.22 -5.64
CA ASP A 49 -18.87 5.02 -4.94
C ASP A 49 -18.25 6.16 -4.12
N ILE A 50 -17.17 5.88 -3.38
CA ILE A 50 -16.45 6.89 -2.61
C ILE A 50 -15.93 8.00 -3.53
N TYR A 51 -15.33 7.66 -4.68
CA TYR A 51 -14.86 8.65 -5.65
C TYR A 51 -16.01 9.51 -6.17
N ARG A 52 -17.14 8.90 -6.56
CA ARG A 52 -18.34 9.62 -7.03
C ARG A 52 -18.91 10.57 -5.97
N ASP A 53 -19.05 10.08 -4.75
CA ASP A 53 -19.67 10.84 -3.65
C ASP A 53 -18.78 12.00 -3.17
N THR A 54 -17.47 11.80 -3.13
CA THR A 54 -16.52 12.79 -2.60
C THR A 54 -15.95 13.73 -3.65
N GLY A 55 -16.26 13.50 -4.93
CA GLY A 55 -15.77 14.32 -6.03
C GLY A 55 -14.29 14.09 -6.36
N ILE A 56 -13.72 12.95 -5.98
CA ILE A 56 -12.39 12.56 -6.44
C ILE A 56 -12.46 12.25 -7.94
N PRO A 57 -11.56 12.81 -8.77
CA PRO A 57 -11.55 12.53 -10.20
C PRO A 57 -11.25 11.05 -10.50
N PHE A 58 -11.82 10.54 -11.59
CA PHE A 58 -11.46 9.24 -12.17
C PHE A 58 -10.42 9.37 -13.28
N GLU A 59 -10.15 10.57 -13.72
CA GLU A 59 -9.19 10.86 -14.79
C GLU A 59 -8.24 11.94 -14.31
N PHE A 60 -6.95 11.76 -14.58
CA PHE A 60 -5.90 12.68 -14.21
C PHE A 60 -5.02 13.00 -15.41
N ASP A 61 -4.64 14.27 -15.56
CA ASP A 61 -3.59 14.66 -16.48
C ASP A 61 -2.23 14.47 -15.78
N PHE A 62 -1.45 13.52 -16.26
CA PHE A 62 -0.12 13.24 -15.70
C PHE A 62 0.92 14.18 -16.33
N VAL A 63 1.78 14.74 -15.49
CA VAL A 63 2.91 15.53 -15.95
C VAL A 63 4.08 14.57 -16.19
N HIS A 64 4.38 14.34 -17.47
CA HIS A 64 5.54 13.58 -17.88
C HIS A 64 6.83 14.38 -17.65
N GLN A 65 7.93 13.67 -17.36
CA GLN A 65 9.24 14.30 -17.29
C GLN A 65 9.60 14.90 -18.67
N ASP A 66 10.12 16.12 -18.63
CA ASP A 66 10.65 16.75 -19.85
C ASP A 66 12.08 16.23 -20.08
N PRO A 67 12.31 15.39 -21.10
CA PRO A 67 13.61 14.78 -21.33
C PRO A 67 14.69 15.82 -21.70
N THR A 68 14.29 17.07 -22.00
CA THR A 68 15.24 18.15 -22.27
C THR A 68 15.75 18.84 -20.99
N LYS A 69 15.12 18.56 -19.85
CA LYS A 69 15.43 19.20 -18.56
C LYS A 69 16.02 18.27 -17.51
N THR A 70 16.09 16.99 -17.80
CA THR A 70 16.63 15.99 -16.86
C THR A 70 17.54 15.01 -17.61
N GLU A 71 18.64 14.63 -16.94
CA GLU A 71 19.55 13.60 -17.44
C GLU A 71 19.02 12.19 -17.12
N VAL A 72 18.13 12.08 -16.13
CA VAL A 72 17.52 10.81 -15.73
C VAL A 72 16.05 10.84 -16.11
N VAL A 73 15.71 10.07 -17.13
CA VAL A 73 14.33 9.89 -17.58
C VAL A 73 13.90 8.48 -17.23
N SER A 74 12.88 8.36 -16.40
CA SER A 74 12.21 7.07 -16.22
C SER A 74 11.39 6.79 -17.48
N PRO A 75 11.67 5.72 -18.22
CA PRO A 75 10.92 5.38 -19.44
C PRO A 75 9.54 4.83 -19.15
N VAL A 76 9.16 4.68 -17.89
CA VAL A 76 7.96 3.98 -17.46
C VAL A 76 7.13 4.82 -16.52
N GLU A 77 5.86 4.73 -16.71
CA GLU A 77 4.83 5.44 -15.95
C GLU A 77 4.26 4.59 -14.82
N ASN A 78 4.83 3.40 -14.59
CA ASN A 78 4.31 2.38 -13.70
C ASN A 78 5.43 1.69 -12.92
N TYR A 79 5.27 1.56 -11.60
CA TYR A 79 6.25 0.92 -10.72
C TYR A 79 6.29 -0.61 -10.84
N TYR A 80 5.22 -1.25 -11.29
CA TYR A 80 5.11 -2.72 -11.25
C TYR A 80 6.07 -3.44 -12.21
N GLY A 81 6.40 -2.86 -13.36
CA GLY A 81 7.40 -3.43 -14.27
C GLY A 81 8.84 -3.43 -13.73
N MET A 82 9.12 -2.68 -12.65
CA MET A 82 10.49 -2.50 -12.14
C MET A 82 11.21 -3.79 -11.76
N PHE A 83 10.49 -4.82 -11.34
CA PHE A 83 11.11 -6.02 -10.79
C PHE A 83 11.34 -7.11 -11.84
N TRP A 84 10.56 -7.10 -12.94
CA TRP A 84 10.48 -8.23 -13.84
C TRP A 84 10.84 -7.92 -15.29
N GLU A 85 10.70 -6.68 -15.72
CA GLU A 85 10.78 -6.30 -17.12
C GLU A 85 12.07 -5.55 -17.45
N GLU A 86 13.17 -6.31 -17.59
CA GLU A 86 14.47 -5.76 -18.01
C GLU A 86 14.43 -5.09 -19.38
N GLU A 87 13.43 -5.39 -20.21
CA GLU A 87 13.22 -4.72 -21.50
C GLU A 87 12.81 -3.25 -21.36
N ILE A 88 12.22 -2.90 -20.21
CA ILE A 88 11.70 -1.57 -19.93
C ILE A 88 12.69 -0.77 -19.08
N TYR A 89 13.35 -1.45 -18.11
CA TYR A 89 14.33 -0.84 -17.23
C TYR A 89 15.65 -1.59 -17.24
N ASP A 90 16.74 -0.84 -17.14
CA ASP A 90 18.01 -1.45 -16.79
C ASP A 90 18.00 -1.89 -15.32
N THR A 91 18.03 -3.18 -15.09
CA THR A 91 18.10 -3.78 -13.75
C THR A 91 19.54 -4.15 -13.45
N GLY A 92 20.11 -3.57 -12.41
CA GLY A 92 21.49 -3.84 -11.96
C GLY A 92 21.52 -4.86 -10.83
N TYR A 93 22.34 -5.92 -10.99
CA TYR A 93 22.64 -6.87 -9.92
C TYR A 93 24.03 -6.58 -9.35
N TYR A 94 24.09 -6.24 -8.05
CA TYR A 94 25.35 -5.92 -7.37
C TYR A 94 25.95 -7.17 -6.71
N LEU A 95 27.16 -7.54 -7.12
CA LEU A 95 27.86 -8.73 -6.66
C LEU A 95 28.87 -8.46 -5.53
N GLY A 96 29.01 -7.22 -5.10
CA GLY A 96 29.98 -6.78 -4.10
C GLY A 96 31.23 -6.15 -4.71
N GLU A 97 31.92 -5.33 -3.91
CA GLU A 97 33.12 -4.58 -4.35
C GLU A 97 34.29 -5.49 -4.74
N ASP A 98 34.39 -6.65 -4.10
CA ASP A 98 35.48 -7.63 -4.34
C ASP A 98 35.25 -8.47 -5.61
N ALA A 99 34.09 -8.37 -6.24
CA ALA A 99 33.80 -9.09 -7.47
C ALA A 99 34.59 -8.51 -8.65
N LYS A 100 35.07 -9.37 -9.53
CA LYS A 100 35.78 -8.97 -10.77
C LYS A 100 34.93 -8.00 -11.61
N THR A 101 33.61 -8.19 -11.59
CA THR A 101 32.62 -7.32 -12.21
C THR A 101 31.57 -7.02 -11.12
N PRO A 102 31.66 -5.89 -10.42
CA PRO A 102 30.76 -5.57 -9.30
C PRO A 102 29.27 -5.49 -9.69
N TRP A 103 28.99 -5.07 -10.90
CA TRP A 103 27.64 -4.91 -11.42
C TRP A 103 27.40 -5.76 -12.67
N VAL A 104 26.28 -6.43 -12.72
CA VAL A 104 25.76 -7.07 -13.93
C VAL A 104 24.42 -6.41 -14.23
N VAL A 105 24.35 -5.73 -15.38
CA VAL A 105 23.13 -5.06 -15.83
C VAL A 105 22.33 -6.01 -16.70
N ASN A 106 21.03 -6.08 -16.49
CA ASN A 106 20.08 -6.92 -17.21
C ASN A 106 20.53 -8.39 -17.29
N PRO A 107 20.72 -9.06 -16.14
CA PRO A 107 21.25 -10.42 -16.14
C PRO A 107 20.30 -11.45 -16.80
N ARG A 108 19.00 -11.19 -16.83
CA ARG A 108 18.02 -12.08 -17.49
C ARG A 108 18.09 -12.03 -19.01
N SER A 109 18.56 -10.91 -19.58
CA SER A 109 18.67 -10.75 -21.04
C SER A 109 19.59 -11.77 -21.71
N ASP A 110 20.47 -12.43 -20.95
CA ASP A 110 21.34 -13.48 -21.42
C ASP A 110 21.21 -14.80 -20.63
N ASN A 111 20.04 -15.04 -20.05
CA ASN A 111 19.73 -16.19 -19.21
C ASN A 111 20.70 -16.33 -18.02
N LEU A 112 21.05 -15.22 -17.39
CA LEU A 112 21.92 -15.14 -16.21
C LEU A 112 23.37 -15.57 -16.48
N ALA A 113 23.81 -15.68 -17.75
CA ALA A 113 25.12 -16.23 -18.12
C ALA A 113 26.29 -15.45 -17.49
N ARG A 114 26.16 -14.13 -17.33
CA ARG A 114 27.19 -13.26 -16.73
C ARG A 114 27.27 -13.31 -15.22
N LEU A 115 26.29 -13.92 -14.55
CA LEU A 115 26.33 -14.06 -13.10
C LEU A 115 27.27 -15.20 -12.68
N PRO A 116 28.09 -15.04 -11.62
CA PRO A 116 29.06 -16.02 -11.15
C PRO A 116 28.43 -17.13 -10.29
N TRP A 117 27.20 -17.52 -10.62
CA TRP A 117 26.47 -18.57 -9.93
C TRP A 117 26.67 -19.94 -10.60
N ASP A 118 26.36 -21.02 -9.88
CA ASP A 118 26.37 -22.35 -10.46
C ASP A 118 25.29 -22.52 -11.53
N GLU A 119 25.58 -23.35 -12.55
CA GLU A 119 24.68 -23.49 -13.70
C GLU A 119 23.33 -24.09 -13.30
N ALA A 120 23.29 -25.01 -12.34
CA ALA A 120 22.04 -25.60 -11.88
C ALA A 120 21.11 -24.55 -11.26
N PHE A 121 21.66 -23.62 -10.48
CA PHE A 121 20.89 -22.53 -9.90
C PHE A 121 20.39 -21.55 -10.98
N LYS A 122 21.22 -21.23 -11.98
CA LYS A 122 20.78 -20.40 -13.12
C LYS A 122 19.65 -21.05 -13.90
N GLU A 123 19.73 -22.37 -14.13
CA GLU A 123 18.67 -23.13 -14.80
C GLU A 123 17.37 -23.10 -14.01
N GLU A 124 17.41 -23.28 -12.68
CA GLU A 124 16.24 -23.20 -11.83
C GLU A 124 15.60 -21.80 -11.85
N LEU A 125 16.40 -20.75 -11.75
CA LEU A 125 15.88 -19.37 -11.81
C LEU A 125 15.28 -19.04 -13.18
N ASN A 126 15.95 -19.43 -14.27
CA ASN A 126 15.41 -19.24 -15.61
C ASN A 126 14.07 -20.00 -15.79
N ARG A 127 13.97 -21.21 -15.22
CA ARG A 127 12.71 -21.96 -15.20
C ARG A 127 11.64 -21.22 -14.38
N ALA A 128 11.98 -20.69 -13.20
CA ALA A 128 11.03 -19.96 -12.36
C ALA A 128 10.48 -18.72 -13.08
N PHE A 129 11.32 -17.95 -13.76
CA PHE A 129 10.88 -16.78 -14.54
C PHE A 129 10.05 -17.15 -15.78
N ALA A 130 10.34 -18.29 -16.39
CA ALA A 130 9.64 -18.75 -17.59
C ALA A 130 8.41 -19.60 -17.29
N ASP A 131 8.09 -19.83 -16.01
CA ASP A 131 7.10 -20.82 -15.61
C ASP A 131 5.71 -20.45 -16.12
N ASN A 132 5.16 -21.37 -16.91
CA ASN A 132 3.80 -21.34 -17.44
C ASN A 132 3.01 -22.61 -17.09
N GLU A 133 3.54 -23.44 -16.18
CA GLU A 133 2.90 -24.69 -15.78
C GLU A 133 1.67 -24.39 -14.92
N ILE A 134 0.64 -25.22 -15.07
CA ILE A 134 -0.57 -25.16 -14.26
C ILE A 134 -0.41 -26.19 -13.13
N TYR A 135 -0.26 -25.73 -11.90
CA TYR A 135 -0.11 -26.58 -10.72
C TYR A 135 -1.43 -26.89 -10.02
N TYR A 136 -2.51 -26.24 -10.43
CA TYR A 136 -3.82 -26.39 -9.84
C TYR A 136 -4.91 -26.46 -10.93
N GLU A 137 -5.73 -27.51 -10.89
CA GLU A 137 -6.83 -27.75 -11.85
C GLU A 137 -8.22 -27.58 -11.21
N GLY A 138 -8.29 -27.02 -9.97
CA GLY A 138 -9.54 -26.79 -9.27
C GLY A 138 -10.26 -25.52 -9.68
N ASP A 139 -11.40 -25.25 -9.05
CA ASP A 139 -12.27 -24.11 -9.38
C ASP A 139 -11.94 -22.83 -8.58
N ASP A 140 -11.04 -22.89 -7.58
CA ASP A 140 -10.73 -21.78 -6.68
C ASP A 140 -9.23 -21.67 -6.45
N LEU A 141 -8.55 -21.10 -7.45
CA LEU A 141 -7.09 -20.90 -7.44
C LEU A 141 -6.66 -20.01 -6.26
N ASP A 142 -7.40 -18.94 -6.00
CA ASP A 142 -7.03 -17.96 -4.97
C ASP A 142 -7.04 -18.60 -3.58
N ARG A 143 -8.07 -19.36 -3.28
CA ARG A 143 -8.16 -20.09 -2.02
C ARG A 143 -7.08 -21.16 -1.88
N TRP A 144 -6.73 -21.82 -2.98
CA TRP A 144 -5.65 -22.82 -2.96
C TRP A 144 -4.30 -22.14 -2.70
N LEU A 145 -4.00 -21.06 -3.38
CA LEU A 145 -2.78 -20.28 -3.15
C LEU A 145 -2.72 -19.69 -1.73
N ASP A 146 -3.86 -19.27 -1.18
CA ASP A 146 -3.93 -18.73 0.20
C ASP A 146 -3.80 -19.83 1.28
N SER A 147 -3.87 -21.11 0.91
CA SER A 147 -3.69 -22.22 1.85
C SER A 147 -2.24 -22.58 2.14
N MET A 148 -1.28 -22.00 1.44
CA MET A 148 0.15 -22.26 1.58
C MET A 148 0.98 -20.97 1.51
N THR A 149 2.19 -21.00 2.03
CA THR A 149 3.16 -19.93 1.87
C THR A 149 3.74 -19.92 0.46
N TYR A 150 4.28 -18.77 0.04
CA TYR A 150 4.97 -18.69 -1.25
C TYR A 150 6.20 -19.62 -1.30
N LYS A 151 6.87 -19.80 -0.16
CA LYS A 151 7.95 -20.78 -0.02
C LYS A 151 7.46 -22.20 -0.30
N GLU A 152 6.35 -22.63 0.30
CA GLU A 152 5.77 -23.96 0.06
C GLU A 152 5.36 -24.15 -1.40
N LEU A 153 4.84 -23.11 -2.05
CA LEU A 153 4.56 -23.17 -3.48
C LEU A 153 5.86 -23.42 -4.28
N LEU A 154 6.90 -22.66 -4.03
CA LEU A 154 8.17 -22.81 -4.78
C LEU A 154 8.85 -24.15 -4.52
N GLU A 155 8.99 -24.55 -3.25
CA GLU A 155 9.78 -25.71 -2.87
C GLU A 155 8.99 -27.03 -2.95
N ASP A 156 7.76 -27.08 -2.40
CA ASP A 156 7.00 -28.32 -2.28
C ASP A 156 6.13 -28.63 -3.50
N VAL A 157 5.61 -27.58 -4.17
CA VAL A 157 4.74 -27.76 -5.34
C VAL A 157 5.55 -27.73 -6.64
N MET A 158 6.38 -26.69 -6.82
CA MET A 158 7.14 -26.50 -8.06
C MET A 158 8.48 -27.24 -8.06
N GLY A 159 8.96 -27.69 -6.90
CA GLY A 159 10.17 -28.48 -6.73
C GLY A 159 11.47 -27.69 -6.98
N PHE A 160 11.47 -26.40 -6.71
CA PHE A 160 12.66 -25.58 -6.72
C PHE A 160 13.53 -25.79 -5.47
N SER A 161 14.82 -25.53 -5.59
CA SER A 161 15.69 -25.53 -4.44
C SER A 161 15.46 -24.31 -3.53
N PRO A 162 15.79 -24.38 -2.23
CA PRO A 162 15.69 -23.24 -1.33
C PRO A 162 16.44 -21.98 -1.81
N LYS A 163 17.44 -22.11 -2.67
CA LYS A 163 18.14 -20.97 -3.27
C LYS A 163 17.24 -20.09 -4.13
N VAL A 164 16.24 -20.68 -4.79
CA VAL A 164 15.24 -19.92 -5.57
C VAL A 164 14.35 -19.12 -4.63
N THR A 165 13.92 -19.72 -3.53
CA THR A 165 13.20 -18.99 -2.48
C THR A 165 14.04 -17.85 -1.92
N GLU A 166 15.30 -18.10 -1.57
CA GLU A 166 16.23 -17.06 -1.07
C GLU A 166 16.43 -15.91 -2.06
N TYR A 167 16.36 -16.19 -3.36
CA TYR A 167 16.43 -15.15 -4.40
C TYR A 167 15.21 -14.24 -4.41
N PHE A 168 14.01 -14.81 -4.31
CA PHE A 168 12.76 -14.04 -4.34
C PHE A 168 12.39 -13.41 -2.99
N ASP A 169 12.91 -13.94 -1.90
CA ASP A 169 12.57 -13.51 -0.54
C ASP A 169 12.77 -12.00 -0.29
N PRO A 170 13.91 -11.38 -0.65
CA PRO A 170 14.08 -9.94 -0.48
C PRO A 170 13.11 -9.09 -1.32
N ILE A 171 12.69 -9.61 -2.46
CA ILE A 171 11.78 -8.91 -3.37
C ILE A 171 10.38 -8.88 -2.76
N ILE A 172 9.87 -10.04 -2.34
CA ILE A 172 8.55 -10.12 -1.68
C ILE A 172 8.56 -9.35 -0.36
N ALA A 173 9.63 -9.45 0.43
CA ALA A 173 9.75 -8.72 1.68
C ALA A 173 9.75 -7.20 1.47
N ASN A 174 10.42 -6.69 0.46
CA ASN A 174 10.41 -5.27 0.11
C ASN A 174 9.02 -4.77 -0.28
N SER A 175 8.29 -5.57 -1.03
CA SER A 175 6.97 -5.17 -1.56
C SER A 175 5.84 -5.34 -0.54
N MET A 176 6.00 -6.27 0.43
CA MET A 176 4.93 -6.68 1.34
C MET A 176 5.20 -6.35 2.83
N GLY A 177 5.98 -5.33 3.11
CA GLY A 177 6.13 -4.81 4.48
C GLY A 177 7.12 -5.56 5.35
N GLY A 178 8.11 -6.22 4.77
CA GLY A 178 9.31 -6.69 5.48
C GLY A 178 9.23 -8.12 6.01
N VAL A 179 8.26 -8.92 5.59
CA VAL A 179 8.23 -10.36 5.88
C VAL A 179 8.42 -11.17 4.58
N GLY A 180 9.03 -12.32 4.70
CA GLY A 180 9.51 -13.10 3.57
C GLY A 180 8.52 -14.14 3.05
N ALA A 181 9.01 -14.92 2.09
CA ALA A 181 8.26 -15.97 1.40
C ALA A 181 7.76 -17.10 2.32
N ASP A 182 8.34 -17.24 3.51
CA ASP A 182 7.94 -18.23 4.52
C ASP A 182 6.75 -17.77 5.40
N VAL A 183 6.31 -16.53 5.23
CA VAL A 183 5.21 -15.94 5.99
C VAL A 183 4.04 -15.56 5.10
N TYR A 184 4.29 -14.98 3.93
CA TYR A 184 3.24 -14.61 2.99
C TYR A 184 2.65 -15.82 2.30
N SER A 185 1.31 -15.79 2.12
CA SER A 185 0.64 -16.80 1.29
C SER A 185 1.04 -16.66 -0.18
N ALA A 186 0.97 -17.77 -0.91
CA ALA A 186 1.18 -17.75 -2.34
C ALA A 186 0.13 -16.88 -3.07
N PHE A 187 -1.04 -16.67 -2.47
CA PHE A 187 -2.03 -15.70 -2.97
C PHE A 187 -1.49 -14.27 -2.90
N SER A 188 -0.87 -13.88 -1.78
CA SER A 188 -0.23 -12.56 -1.69
C SER A 188 0.91 -12.38 -2.69
N ALA A 189 1.66 -13.46 -2.95
CA ALA A 189 2.67 -13.46 -4.00
C ALA A 189 2.08 -13.32 -5.40
N LYS A 190 0.88 -13.88 -5.66
CA LYS A 190 0.14 -13.68 -6.90
C LYS A 190 -0.25 -12.23 -7.12
N GLU A 191 -0.70 -11.53 -6.08
CA GLU A 191 -1.04 -10.09 -6.16
C GLU A 191 0.18 -9.20 -6.49
N LEU A 192 1.39 -9.74 -6.28
CA LEU A 192 2.66 -9.13 -6.69
C LEU A 192 3.22 -9.71 -8.00
N GLU A 193 2.45 -10.55 -8.69
CA GLU A 193 2.86 -11.18 -9.94
C GLU A 193 4.16 -11.97 -9.85
N MET A 194 4.42 -12.55 -8.67
CA MET A 194 5.62 -13.35 -8.43
C MET A 194 5.63 -14.62 -9.29
N PRO A 195 6.80 -15.10 -9.71
CA PRO A 195 6.92 -16.32 -10.49
C PRO A 195 6.19 -17.52 -9.90
N GLY A 196 5.56 -18.32 -10.75
CA GLY A 196 4.85 -19.55 -10.37
C GLY A 196 3.44 -19.36 -9.85
N THR A 197 2.97 -18.15 -9.69
CA THR A 197 1.64 -17.86 -9.15
C THR A 197 0.54 -17.79 -10.21
N GLN A 198 0.89 -17.99 -11.48
CA GLN A 198 -0.01 -17.85 -12.64
C GLN A 198 -0.59 -16.44 -12.83
N ALA A 199 -0.15 -15.48 -12.05
CA ALA A 199 -0.47 -14.10 -12.30
C ALA A 199 0.27 -13.62 -13.55
N ARG A 200 -0.41 -12.82 -14.35
CA ARG A 200 0.23 -12.05 -15.42
C ARG A 200 -0.19 -10.62 -15.25
N TYR A 201 0.78 -9.75 -15.35
CA TYR A 201 0.50 -8.32 -15.42
C TYR A 201 -0.21 -8.05 -16.74
N ASP A 202 -1.50 -7.82 -16.66
CA ASP A 202 -2.22 -7.17 -17.73
C ASP A 202 -2.17 -5.67 -17.44
N ALA A 203 -1.37 -4.92 -18.20
CA ALA A 203 -1.52 -3.48 -18.24
C ALA A 203 -3.01 -3.18 -18.41
N SER A 204 -3.54 -2.28 -17.58
CA SER A 204 -4.96 -1.92 -17.66
C SER A 204 -5.40 -1.81 -19.10
N PRO A 205 -6.50 -2.47 -19.52
CA PRO A 205 -6.89 -2.54 -20.93
C PRO A 205 -7.08 -1.17 -21.59
N ASP A 206 -7.24 -0.13 -20.80
CA ASP A 206 -7.40 1.27 -21.22
C ASP A 206 -6.09 2.07 -21.19
N GLY A 207 -4.95 1.44 -20.87
CA GLY A 207 -3.64 2.09 -20.80
C GLY A 207 -3.45 2.96 -19.55
N THR A 208 -4.34 2.87 -18.55
CA THR A 208 -4.18 3.56 -17.27
C THR A 208 -2.98 2.95 -16.53
N PRO A 209 -2.01 3.74 -16.06
CA PRO A 209 -0.90 3.22 -15.28
C PRO A 209 -1.40 2.48 -14.04
N GLY A 210 -0.84 1.29 -13.74
CA GLY A 210 -1.30 0.42 -12.66
C GLY A 210 -1.08 0.99 -11.26
N ALA A 211 -0.03 1.80 -11.07
CA ALA A 211 0.27 2.43 -9.80
C ALA A 211 0.72 3.88 -10.00
N LEU A 212 0.12 4.77 -9.28
CA LEU A 212 0.31 6.21 -9.41
C LEU A 212 0.47 6.83 -8.02
N SER A 213 1.17 7.96 -7.96
CA SER A 213 1.12 8.82 -6.78
C SER A 213 -0.03 9.82 -6.93
N PHE A 214 -0.94 9.84 -5.97
CA PHE A 214 -2.03 10.80 -5.97
C PHE A 214 -1.47 12.23 -5.91
N PRO A 215 -1.98 13.17 -6.69
CA PRO A 215 -1.53 14.56 -6.65
C PRO A 215 -1.56 15.12 -5.22
N GLY A 216 -0.41 15.60 -4.73
CA GLY A 216 -0.25 16.04 -3.35
C GLY A 216 -0.09 14.93 -2.32
N GLY A 217 0.00 13.66 -2.74
CA GLY A 217 0.07 12.47 -1.89
C GLY A 217 -1.30 11.94 -1.49
N ASN A 218 -1.35 10.70 -1.03
CA ASN A 218 -2.60 9.98 -0.74
C ASN A 218 -3.45 10.62 0.38
N THR A 219 -2.88 11.51 1.18
CA THR A 219 -3.68 12.29 2.14
C THR A 219 -4.77 13.13 1.46
N ALA A 220 -4.60 13.47 0.19
CA ALA A 220 -5.60 14.21 -0.57
C ALA A 220 -6.92 13.42 -0.72
N ILE A 221 -6.85 12.10 -0.83
CA ILE A 221 -8.04 11.22 -0.83
C ILE A 221 -8.82 11.40 0.48
N TYR A 222 -8.13 11.36 1.62
CA TYR A 222 -8.76 11.57 2.93
C TYR A 222 -9.30 12.99 3.10
N ARG A 223 -8.62 13.99 2.53
CA ARG A 223 -9.10 15.37 2.54
C ARG A 223 -10.44 15.50 1.79
N HIS A 224 -10.59 14.84 0.65
CA HIS A 224 -11.88 14.79 -0.07
C HIS A 224 -12.99 14.15 0.77
N ILE A 225 -12.71 13.01 1.40
CA ILE A 225 -13.65 12.32 2.27
C ILE A 225 -14.03 13.21 3.46
N VAL A 226 -13.05 13.83 4.12
CA VAL A 226 -13.29 14.72 5.27
C VAL A 226 -14.07 15.96 4.86
N LYS A 227 -13.74 16.58 3.72
CA LYS A 227 -14.48 17.73 3.18
C LYS A 227 -15.95 17.38 2.86
N TYR A 228 -16.18 16.21 2.27
CA TYR A 228 -17.52 15.71 1.97
C TYR A 228 -18.34 15.49 3.25
N LEU A 229 -17.78 14.85 4.26
CA LEU A 229 -18.47 14.53 5.50
C LEU A 229 -18.57 15.71 6.47
N MET A 230 -17.65 16.65 6.40
CA MET A 230 -17.56 17.85 7.23
C MET A 230 -17.18 19.07 6.37
N PRO A 231 -18.14 19.69 5.68
CA PRO A 231 -17.86 20.74 4.69
C PRO A 231 -17.05 21.94 5.19
N ASP A 232 -17.15 22.26 6.48
CA ASP A 232 -16.42 23.36 7.11
C ASP A 232 -14.96 23.02 7.43
N SER A 233 -14.56 21.75 7.30
CA SER A 233 -13.23 21.27 7.71
C SER A 233 -12.06 21.77 6.86
N ILE A 234 -12.32 22.11 5.61
CA ILE A 234 -11.34 22.67 4.69
C ILE A 234 -11.94 23.96 4.11
N LYS A 235 -11.22 25.07 4.17
CA LYS A 235 -11.70 26.36 3.68
C LYS A 235 -11.84 26.37 2.17
N GLY A 236 -12.72 27.23 1.66
CA GLY A 236 -12.99 27.36 0.23
C GLY A 236 -14.09 26.43 -0.29
N GLY A 237 -14.16 26.29 -1.61
CA GLY A 237 -15.14 25.47 -2.31
C GLY A 237 -14.78 23.98 -2.33
N ASN A 238 -15.25 23.30 -3.38
CA ASN A 238 -15.11 21.86 -3.56
C ASN A 238 -14.30 21.51 -4.83
N SER A 239 -13.54 22.46 -5.39
CA SER A 239 -12.64 22.10 -6.48
C SER A 239 -11.51 21.22 -5.96
N PHE A 240 -10.94 20.43 -6.85
CA PHE A 240 -9.86 19.53 -6.51
C PHE A 240 -8.68 20.27 -5.84
N GLU A 241 -8.26 21.39 -6.44
CA GLU A 241 -7.16 22.22 -5.96
C GLU A 241 -7.46 22.87 -4.60
N GLU A 242 -8.70 23.34 -4.38
CA GLU A 242 -9.08 23.94 -3.10
C GLU A 242 -9.05 22.90 -1.97
N ILE A 243 -9.56 21.71 -2.22
CA ILE A 243 -9.50 20.61 -1.23
C ILE A 243 -8.07 20.21 -0.95
N LEU A 244 -7.23 20.16 -1.98
CA LEU A 244 -5.83 19.74 -1.87
C LEU A 244 -4.96 20.75 -1.13
N TYR A 245 -5.09 22.04 -1.43
CA TYR A 245 -4.15 23.07 -0.97
C TYR A 245 -4.66 23.97 0.15
N ASN A 246 -5.97 24.09 0.36
CA ASN A 246 -6.48 24.98 1.37
C ASN A 246 -6.27 24.46 2.79
N PRO A 247 -6.13 25.36 3.77
CA PRO A 247 -5.92 24.98 5.17
C PRO A 247 -7.08 24.17 5.74
N ILE A 248 -6.75 23.18 6.57
CA ILE A 248 -7.70 22.45 7.40
C ILE A 248 -8.05 23.33 8.62
N ASP A 249 -9.33 23.46 8.89
CA ASP A 249 -9.84 24.00 10.15
C ASP A 249 -9.96 22.88 11.18
N PHE A 250 -8.91 22.66 11.93
CA PHE A 250 -8.82 21.58 12.92
C PHE A 250 -9.86 21.72 14.04
N GLU A 251 -10.30 22.95 14.39
CA GLU A 251 -11.30 23.18 15.42
C GLU A 251 -12.69 22.70 14.96
N SER A 252 -12.95 22.71 13.66
CA SER A 252 -14.19 22.23 13.09
C SER A 252 -14.35 20.71 13.14
N LEU A 253 -13.26 19.95 13.30
CA LEU A 253 -13.28 18.49 13.22
C LEU A 253 -13.94 17.81 14.43
N ASP A 254 -13.89 18.40 15.62
CA ASP A 254 -14.45 17.79 16.86
C ASP A 254 -15.55 18.65 17.53
N ARG A 255 -16.41 19.28 16.73
CA ARG A 255 -17.55 20.02 17.27
C ARG A 255 -18.64 19.07 17.76
N SER A 256 -19.30 19.47 18.86
CA SER A 256 -20.33 18.66 19.52
C SER A 256 -21.60 18.47 18.69
N ASP A 257 -21.88 19.35 17.76
CA ASP A 257 -23.02 19.33 16.83
C ASP A 257 -22.80 18.48 15.58
N ASN A 258 -21.57 18.07 15.31
CA ASN A 258 -21.28 17.21 14.17
C ASN A 258 -21.76 15.76 14.37
N PRO A 259 -22.36 15.12 13.37
CA PRO A 259 -22.68 13.70 13.41
C PRO A 259 -21.42 12.81 13.38
N LEU A 260 -20.36 13.29 12.75
CA LEU A 260 -19.01 12.72 12.74
C LEU A 260 -18.07 13.71 13.44
N SER A 261 -17.12 13.19 14.21
CA SER A 261 -16.03 13.97 14.79
C SER A 261 -14.69 13.24 14.64
N ILE A 262 -13.63 13.99 14.38
CA ILE A 262 -12.25 13.52 14.41
C ILE A 262 -11.55 14.24 15.57
N ARG A 263 -11.26 13.50 16.62
CA ARG A 263 -10.58 14.00 17.81
C ARG A 263 -9.11 13.67 17.71
N GLN A 264 -8.29 14.70 17.54
CA GLN A 264 -6.85 14.58 17.40
C GLN A 264 -6.13 14.59 18.75
N ASN A 265 -4.86 14.17 18.76
CA ASN A 265 -4.04 14.01 19.95
C ASN A 265 -4.73 13.14 21.02
N ALA A 266 -5.51 12.16 20.58
CA ALA A 266 -6.32 11.28 21.40
C ALA A 266 -5.78 9.85 21.31
N THR A 267 -4.79 9.51 22.13
CA THR A 267 -4.14 8.20 22.13
C THR A 267 -5.00 7.17 22.84
N VAL A 268 -5.57 6.22 22.10
CA VAL A 268 -6.30 5.11 22.68
C VAL A 268 -5.33 4.20 23.43
N VAL A 269 -5.66 3.88 24.67
CA VAL A 269 -4.83 3.06 25.56
C VAL A 269 -5.53 1.78 26.01
N ASP A 270 -6.84 1.69 25.87
CA ASP A 270 -7.62 0.52 26.28
C ASP A 270 -8.96 0.46 25.52
N VAL A 271 -9.28 -0.72 25.01
CA VAL A 271 -10.57 -1.07 24.39
C VAL A 271 -11.04 -2.38 24.98
N ARG A 272 -12.21 -2.40 25.59
CA ARG A 272 -12.78 -3.62 26.18
C ARG A 272 -14.30 -3.63 26.17
N HIS A 273 -14.89 -4.77 26.17
CA HIS A 273 -16.32 -4.92 26.35
C HIS A 273 -16.78 -4.38 27.71
N ASP A 274 -17.99 -3.89 27.79
CA ASP A 274 -18.60 -3.46 29.06
C ASP A 274 -19.28 -4.67 29.73
N GLY A 275 -18.46 -5.51 30.35
CA GLY A 275 -18.81 -6.81 30.89
C GLY A 275 -18.25 -7.97 30.10
N ALA A 276 -18.82 -9.15 30.24
CA ALA A 276 -18.42 -10.34 29.48
C ALA A 276 -18.76 -10.17 27.99
N ALA A 277 -17.83 -10.50 27.12
CA ALA A 277 -17.94 -10.25 25.66
C ALA A 277 -19.22 -10.83 25.04
N GLU A 278 -19.65 -12.00 25.49
CA GLU A 278 -20.83 -12.72 24.99
C GLU A 278 -22.14 -11.98 25.26
N ASN A 279 -22.15 -11.10 26.26
CA ASN A 279 -23.36 -10.41 26.73
C ASN A 279 -23.24 -8.88 26.65
N ALA A 280 -22.12 -8.36 26.23
CA ALA A 280 -21.88 -6.92 26.21
C ALA A 280 -22.61 -6.24 25.06
N ASP A 281 -23.40 -5.22 25.35
CA ASP A 281 -24.04 -4.36 24.38
C ASP A 281 -23.28 -3.06 24.11
N ARG A 282 -22.13 -2.90 24.77
CA ARG A 282 -21.27 -1.72 24.70
C ARG A 282 -19.79 -2.09 24.80
N VAL A 283 -18.98 -1.18 24.25
CA VAL A 283 -17.54 -1.19 24.36
C VAL A 283 -17.05 0.09 25.04
N ASN A 284 -16.20 -0.06 26.02
CA ASN A 284 -15.52 1.04 26.70
C ASN A 284 -14.19 1.31 26.02
N VAL A 285 -13.93 2.56 25.66
CA VAL A 285 -12.66 3.00 25.09
C VAL A 285 -12.05 4.06 26.00
N ALA A 286 -10.85 3.78 26.53
CA ALA A 286 -10.08 4.76 27.28
C ALA A 286 -9.00 5.35 26.36
N TYR A 287 -8.81 6.66 26.43
CA TYR A 287 -7.79 7.36 25.68
C TYR A 287 -7.17 8.49 26.49
N TYR A 288 -5.90 8.77 26.20
CA TYR A 288 -5.15 9.85 26.82
C TYR A 288 -5.23 11.09 25.91
N GLN A 289 -5.57 12.23 26.49
CA GLN A 289 -5.58 13.53 25.81
C GLN A 289 -5.43 14.65 26.86
N ASP A 290 -4.66 15.68 26.57
CA ASP A 290 -4.45 16.88 27.41
C ASP A 290 -4.01 16.53 28.84
N GLY A 291 -3.12 15.58 28.99
CA GLY A 291 -2.62 15.15 30.30
C GLY A 291 -3.58 14.29 31.13
N LYS A 292 -4.70 13.83 30.56
CA LYS A 292 -5.74 13.10 31.28
C LYS A 292 -6.22 11.87 30.54
N ILE A 293 -6.61 10.85 31.29
CA ILE A 293 -7.37 9.71 30.75
C ILE A 293 -8.84 10.10 30.66
N LYS A 294 -9.37 9.98 29.47
CA LYS A 294 -10.80 10.19 29.15
C LYS A 294 -11.41 8.85 28.72
N LYS A 295 -12.74 8.73 28.80
CA LYS A 295 -13.45 7.50 28.39
C LYS A 295 -14.63 7.85 27.50
N VAL A 296 -14.87 7.00 26.52
CA VAL A 296 -16.12 6.97 25.73
C VAL A 296 -16.71 5.56 25.76
N ARG A 297 -18.01 5.47 25.62
CA ARG A 297 -18.77 4.23 25.56
C ARG A 297 -19.49 4.15 24.23
N ALA A 298 -19.21 3.13 23.43
CA ALA A 298 -19.73 2.96 22.09
C ALA A 298 -20.55 1.68 21.95
N LYS A 299 -21.41 1.62 20.93
CA LYS A 299 -22.08 0.37 20.54
C LYS A 299 -21.13 -0.54 19.79
N THR A 300 -20.30 0.05 18.93
CA THR A 300 -19.37 -0.65 18.08
C THR A 300 -18.08 0.14 18.03
N VAL A 301 -16.96 -0.53 17.97
CA VAL A 301 -15.62 0.03 17.79
C VAL A 301 -14.95 -0.65 16.61
N VAL A 302 -14.42 0.15 15.70
CA VAL A 302 -13.54 -0.30 14.62
C VAL A 302 -12.10 0.06 15.03
N VAL A 303 -11.24 -0.93 15.15
CA VAL A 303 -9.84 -0.76 15.53
C VAL A 303 -9.00 -0.68 14.26
N SER A 304 -8.73 0.55 13.79
CA SER A 304 -8.00 0.83 12.55
C SER A 304 -6.53 1.17 12.86
N VAL A 305 -5.81 0.22 13.45
CA VAL A 305 -4.39 0.32 13.77
C VAL A 305 -3.69 -0.98 13.38
N GLY A 306 -2.37 -0.96 13.30
CA GLY A 306 -1.60 -2.19 13.05
C GLY A 306 -1.90 -3.26 14.10
N GLY A 307 -1.95 -4.53 13.69
CA GLY A 307 -2.31 -5.66 14.56
C GLY A 307 -1.44 -5.74 15.83
N TRP A 308 -0.18 -5.35 15.73
CA TRP A 308 0.74 -5.28 16.87
C TRP A 308 0.35 -4.22 17.92
N VAL A 309 -0.29 -3.11 17.50
CA VAL A 309 -0.88 -2.11 18.41
C VAL A 309 -2.19 -2.65 18.98
N ALA A 310 -3.08 -3.20 18.13
CA ALA A 310 -4.35 -3.76 18.55
C ALA A 310 -4.18 -4.75 19.71
N ARG A 311 -3.22 -5.66 19.61
CA ARG A 311 -2.88 -6.63 20.69
C ARG A 311 -2.46 -6.00 22.02
N LYS A 312 -2.09 -4.72 22.02
CA LYS A 312 -1.69 -3.99 23.25
C LYS A 312 -2.83 -3.22 23.89
N ILE A 313 -3.80 -2.77 23.08
CA ILE A 313 -4.87 -1.89 23.54
C ILE A 313 -6.23 -2.57 23.63
N VAL A 314 -6.44 -3.69 22.94
CA VAL A 314 -7.69 -4.46 23.04
C VAL A 314 -7.49 -5.59 24.03
N SER A 315 -8.15 -5.48 25.18
CA SER A 315 -7.93 -6.39 26.32
C SER A 315 -8.55 -7.78 26.12
N ASP A 316 -9.47 -7.92 25.16
CA ASP A 316 -10.25 -9.13 24.91
C ASP A 316 -9.85 -9.85 23.61
N LEU A 317 -8.70 -9.48 23.00
CA LEU A 317 -8.12 -10.14 21.83
C LEU A 317 -7.32 -11.38 22.21
#